data_ec75b626d8606ea4d493748653a5c80d
#
_entry.id   ec75b626d8606ea4d493748653a5c80d
#
_cell.length_a   1.000
_cell.length_b   1.000
_cell.length_c   1.000
_cell.angle_alpha   90.00
_cell.angle_beta   90.00
_cell.angle_gamma   90.00
#
_symmetry.space_group_name_H-M   'P 1'
#
loop_
_entity.id
_entity.type
_entity.pdbx_description
1 polymer ?
#
loop_
_entity_poly.entity_id
_entity_poly.type
_entity_poly.pdbx_seq_one_letter_code
_entity_poly.pdbx_strand_id
1 'polypeptide(L)'
;GHIIMDFSIFDAKRAGFEKVVFIIKKENEKDFKEVIGNRMADVMDVEYVFQDLTNLPEGFEVPDGRIKPWGTAHAVLSCIDVVDGPFAVINADDYYGRDAFQKIYHFLSTQKDDDKYRFTMVGYHLKNTLTENGHVARGVCTVDENGYLVEVTERTHIEKKGERAAFTEDDGASWTELPMDAVVSMNMWGFSEGFLQEIKAGF
;
A
#
# COMPACT_ATOMS: atom_id res chain seq x y z
N GLY A 1 -5.11 10.87 21.69
CA GLY A 1 -3.88 10.08 21.50
C GLY A 1 -3.56 9.96 20.02
N HIS A 2 -2.37 9.50 19.71
CA HIS A 2 -1.96 9.23 18.32
C HIS A 2 -2.41 7.84 17.90
N ILE A 3 -2.70 7.68 16.61
CA ILE A 3 -2.99 6.41 15.96
C ILE A 3 -1.87 6.07 14.97
N ILE A 4 -1.81 4.84 14.46
CA ILE A 4 -0.74 4.38 13.57
C ILE A 4 -0.61 5.28 12.33
N MET A 5 -1.72 5.66 11.73
CA MET A 5 -1.78 6.55 10.57
C MET A 5 -1.08 7.90 10.81
N ASP A 6 -1.16 8.46 12.02
CA ASP A 6 -0.51 9.73 12.33
C ASP A 6 1.00 9.67 12.08
N PHE A 7 1.63 8.57 12.49
CA PHE A 7 3.07 8.37 12.27
C PHE A 7 3.42 8.30 10.79
N SER A 8 2.61 7.59 10.01
CA SER A 8 2.82 7.51 8.56
C SER A 8 2.71 8.88 7.88
N ILE A 9 1.70 9.69 8.24
CA ILE A 9 1.52 11.04 7.69
C ILE A 9 2.67 11.98 8.11
N PHE A 10 3.08 11.95 9.38
CA PHE A 10 4.22 12.73 9.85
C PHE A 10 5.52 12.33 9.13
N ASP A 11 5.78 11.05 8.94
CA ASP A 11 6.97 10.58 8.26
C ASP A 11 6.93 10.90 6.75
N ALA A 12 5.75 10.83 6.11
CA ALA A 12 5.56 11.28 4.74
C ALA A 12 5.85 12.79 4.59
N LYS A 13 5.30 13.62 5.47
CA LYS A 13 5.58 15.07 5.48
C LYS A 13 7.07 15.37 5.63
N ARG A 14 7.73 14.68 6.56
CA ARG A 14 9.19 14.84 6.79
C ARG A 14 10.03 14.38 5.61
N ALA A 15 9.56 13.41 4.84
CA ALA A 15 10.22 12.96 3.63
C ALA A 15 10.10 13.94 2.46
N GLY A 16 9.05 14.79 2.47
CA GLY A 16 8.81 15.81 1.45
C GLY A 16 7.47 15.68 0.71
N PHE A 17 6.63 14.71 1.05
CA PHE A 17 5.27 14.65 0.52
C PHE A 17 4.47 15.87 0.98
N GLU A 18 3.67 16.43 0.07
CA GLU A 18 2.94 17.68 0.30
C GLU A 18 1.46 17.45 0.55
N LYS A 19 0.89 16.38 -0.03
CA LYS A 19 -0.53 16.06 0.00
C LYS A 19 -0.76 14.63 0.47
N VAL A 20 -1.82 14.40 1.24
CA VAL A 20 -2.39 13.08 1.52
C VAL A 20 -3.80 12.99 0.97
N VAL A 21 -4.10 11.90 0.28
CA VAL A 21 -5.43 11.58 -0.23
C VAL A 21 -5.97 10.39 0.54
N PHE A 22 -7.05 10.58 1.28
CA PHE A 22 -7.72 9.50 1.98
C PHE A 22 -8.79 8.87 1.10
N ILE A 23 -8.64 7.57 0.86
CA ILE A 23 -9.63 6.77 0.14
C ILE A 23 -10.54 6.13 1.18
N ILE A 24 -11.77 6.61 1.26
CA ILE A 24 -12.73 6.18 2.30
C ILE A 24 -14.09 5.87 1.66
N LYS A 25 -14.99 5.28 2.44
CA LYS A 25 -16.39 5.19 2.05
C LYS A 25 -17.08 6.52 2.37
N LYS A 26 -18.00 6.94 1.50
CA LYS A 26 -18.74 8.20 1.68
C LYS A 26 -19.48 8.27 3.01
N GLU A 27 -20.03 7.16 3.47
CA GLU A 27 -20.75 7.05 4.74
C GLU A 27 -19.88 7.37 5.97
N ASN A 28 -18.56 7.15 5.87
CA ASN A 28 -17.61 7.38 6.96
C ASN A 28 -16.99 8.79 6.94
N GLU A 29 -17.33 9.64 5.97
CA GLU A 29 -16.65 10.92 5.76
C GLU A 29 -16.67 11.82 6.99
N LYS A 30 -17.85 11.97 7.62
CA LYS A 30 -18.02 12.86 8.76
C LYS A 30 -17.17 12.41 9.94
N ASP A 31 -17.31 11.16 10.33
CA ASP A 31 -16.61 10.60 11.49
C ASP A 31 -15.10 10.57 11.25
N PHE A 32 -14.68 10.24 10.03
CA PHE A 32 -13.26 10.23 9.66
C PHE A 32 -12.65 11.64 9.74
N LYS A 33 -13.35 12.67 9.23
CA LYS A 33 -12.90 14.06 9.31
C LYS A 33 -12.78 14.55 10.75
N GLU A 34 -13.76 14.23 11.60
CA GLU A 34 -13.74 14.63 13.01
C GLU A 34 -12.60 13.96 13.79
N VAL A 35 -12.34 12.68 13.56
CA VAL A 35 -11.36 11.91 14.35
C VAL A 35 -9.94 12.09 13.83
N ILE A 36 -9.76 12.17 12.51
CA ILE A 36 -8.45 12.10 11.85
C ILE A 36 -8.22 13.33 10.96
N GLY A 37 -9.11 13.58 10.02
CA GLY A 37 -8.88 14.50 8.93
C GLY A 37 -8.59 15.92 9.35
N ASN A 38 -9.36 16.48 10.27
CA ASN A 38 -9.16 17.85 10.75
C ASN A 38 -7.79 18.03 11.41
N ARG A 39 -7.32 17.03 12.14
CA ARG A 39 -6.01 17.03 12.79
C ARG A 39 -4.87 16.89 11.78
N MET A 40 -5.07 16.13 10.70
CA MET A 40 -4.06 15.96 9.65
C MET A 40 -3.98 17.17 8.73
N ALA A 41 -5.04 17.93 8.58
CA ALA A 41 -5.04 19.17 7.82
C ALA A 41 -4.08 20.25 8.39
N ASP A 42 -3.75 20.16 9.68
CA ASP A 42 -2.72 21.01 10.29
C ASP A 42 -1.28 20.58 9.92
N VAL A 43 -1.12 19.37 9.38
CA VAL A 43 0.18 18.78 9.06
C VAL A 43 0.52 18.92 7.58
N MET A 44 -0.42 18.63 6.69
CA MET A 44 -0.25 18.69 5.25
C MET A 44 -1.59 18.85 4.52
N ASP A 45 -1.56 19.11 3.23
CA ASP A 45 -2.78 19.18 2.42
C ASP A 45 -3.53 17.87 2.43
N VAL A 46 -4.83 17.92 2.69
CA VAL A 46 -5.70 16.74 2.82
C VAL A 46 -6.81 16.77 1.79
N GLU A 47 -6.91 15.70 1.03
CA GLU A 47 -8.04 15.44 0.15
C GLU A 47 -8.74 14.12 0.49
N TYR A 48 -10.00 14.00 0.06
CA TYR A 48 -10.82 12.81 0.28
C TYR A 48 -11.38 12.35 -1.05
N VAL A 49 -11.21 11.06 -1.32
CA VAL A 49 -11.89 10.39 -2.44
C VAL A 49 -12.73 9.24 -1.91
N PHE A 50 -13.76 8.91 -2.65
CA PHE A 50 -14.71 7.92 -2.21
C PHE A 50 -14.68 6.73 -3.15
N GLN A 51 -14.35 5.56 -2.61
CA GLN A 51 -14.51 4.32 -3.35
C GLN A 51 -15.98 3.91 -3.34
N ASP A 52 -16.65 4.10 -4.47
CA ASP A 52 -18.05 3.72 -4.68
C ASP A 52 -18.15 2.57 -5.67
N LEU A 53 -19.08 1.63 -5.42
CA LEU A 53 -19.29 0.48 -6.30
C LEU A 53 -19.70 0.87 -7.72
N THR A 54 -20.39 2.00 -7.86
CA THR A 54 -20.92 2.49 -9.14
C THR A 54 -19.92 3.34 -9.91
N ASN A 55 -18.81 3.73 -9.31
CA ASN A 55 -17.78 4.52 -9.98
C ASN A 55 -16.88 3.60 -10.83
N LEU A 56 -17.40 3.17 -11.95
CA LEU A 56 -16.75 2.24 -12.89
C LEU A 56 -16.41 2.96 -14.20
N PRO A 57 -15.38 2.52 -14.91
CA PRO A 57 -15.11 2.95 -16.27
C PRO A 57 -16.28 2.64 -17.20
N GLU A 58 -16.36 3.37 -18.31
CA GLU A 58 -17.41 3.17 -19.31
C GLU A 58 -17.45 1.73 -19.83
N GLY A 59 -18.66 1.16 -19.89
CA GLY A 59 -18.87 -0.21 -20.36
C GLY A 59 -18.91 -1.26 -19.25
N PHE A 60 -18.70 -0.89 -17.99
CA PHE A 60 -18.81 -1.79 -16.85
C PHE A 60 -20.04 -1.47 -16.01
N GLU A 61 -20.65 -2.52 -15.46
CA GLU A 61 -21.80 -2.42 -14.58
C GLU A 61 -21.55 -3.19 -13.28
N VAL A 62 -22.21 -2.77 -12.22
CA VAL A 62 -22.14 -3.48 -10.93
C VAL A 62 -22.97 -4.76 -11.03
N PRO A 63 -22.38 -5.95 -10.82
CA PRO A 63 -23.15 -7.19 -10.80
C PRO A 63 -24.26 -7.19 -9.75
N ASP A 64 -25.39 -7.80 -10.08
CA ASP A 64 -26.52 -7.93 -9.17
C ASP A 64 -26.11 -8.53 -7.81
N GLY A 65 -26.52 -7.87 -6.74
CA GLY A 65 -26.26 -8.32 -5.36
C GLY A 65 -24.83 -8.06 -4.86
N ARG A 66 -23.97 -7.39 -5.62
CA ARG A 66 -22.64 -7.05 -5.14
C ARG A 66 -22.70 -5.95 -4.08
N ILE A 67 -22.19 -6.26 -2.88
CA ILE A 67 -22.08 -5.31 -1.75
C ILE A 67 -20.62 -5.06 -1.33
N LYS A 68 -19.69 -5.96 -1.73
CA LYS A 68 -18.27 -5.80 -1.41
C LYS A 68 -17.63 -4.76 -2.32
N PRO A 69 -16.78 -3.88 -1.79
CA PRO A 69 -15.99 -2.95 -2.61
C PRO A 69 -15.15 -3.72 -3.63
N TRP A 70 -14.77 -3.03 -4.68
CA TRP A 70 -13.78 -3.52 -5.63
C TRP A 70 -12.40 -3.59 -4.96
N GLY A 71 -11.42 -4.21 -5.64
CA GLY A 71 -10.07 -4.36 -5.12
C GLY A 71 -9.31 -3.04 -4.93
N THR A 72 -8.05 -3.17 -4.48
CA THR A 72 -7.16 -2.02 -4.20
C THR A 72 -6.85 -1.18 -5.45
N ALA A 73 -6.76 -1.79 -6.63
CA ALA A 73 -6.56 -1.06 -7.88
C ALA A 73 -7.70 -0.06 -8.15
N HIS A 74 -8.96 -0.46 -7.92
CA HIS A 74 -10.10 0.43 -8.04
C HIS A 74 -10.09 1.54 -6.99
N ALA A 75 -9.67 1.24 -5.76
CA ALA A 75 -9.51 2.27 -4.74
C ALA A 75 -8.51 3.34 -5.19
N VAL A 76 -7.35 2.92 -5.73
CA VAL A 76 -6.33 3.84 -6.27
C VAL A 76 -6.86 4.60 -7.49
N LEU A 77 -7.62 3.94 -8.38
CA LEU A 77 -8.25 4.59 -9.53
C LEU A 77 -9.20 5.73 -9.13
N SER A 78 -9.84 5.64 -7.96
CA SER A 78 -10.69 6.73 -7.44
C SER A 78 -9.94 8.04 -7.23
N CYS A 79 -8.60 8.02 -7.22
CA CYS A 79 -7.75 9.21 -7.08
C CYS A 79 -7.40 9.90 -8.40
N ILE A 80 -7.89 9.41 -9.55
CA ILE A 80 -7.45 9.85 -10.88
C ILE A 80 -7.61 11.36 -11.13
N ASP A 81 -8.61 11.99 -10.51
CA ASP A 81 -8.90 13.42 -10.69
C ASP A 81 -8.21 14.32 -9.65
N VAL A 82 -7.52 13.75 -8.66
CA VAL A 82 -6.92 14.49 -7.55
C VAL A 82 -5.41 14.28 -7.40
N VAL A 83 -4.85 13.29 -8.07
CA VAL A 83 -3.42 13.02 -8.10
C VAL A 83 -2.84 13.54 -9.42
N ASP A 84 -1.91 14.46 -9.32
CA ASP A 84 -1.32 15.22 -10.42
C ASP A 84 0.21 15.08 -10.52
N GLY A 85 0.76 13.99 -10.03
CA GLY A 85 2.19 13.68 -10.06
C GLY A 85 2.52 12.29 -9.52
N PRO A 86 3.80 11.98 -9.31
CA PRO A 86 4.20 10.73 -8.68
C PRO A 86 3.61 10.59 -7.28
N PHE A 87 3.20 9.39 -6.90
CA PHE A 87 2.53 9.16 -5.63
C PHE A 87 2.92 7.83 -4.98
N ALA A 88 2.74 7.75 -3.68
CA ALA A 88 2.87 6.52 -2.92
C ALA A 88 1.50 6.04 -2.42
N VAL A 89 1.33 4.73 -2.37
CA VAL A 89 0.14 4.06 -1.80
C VAL A 89 0.57 3.26 -0.60
N ILE A 90 -0.16 3.43 0.51
CA ILE A 90 0.07 2.71 1.76
C ILE A 90 -1.26 2.25 2.37
N ASN A 91 -1.19 1.26 3.23
CA ASN A 91 -2.31 0.91 4.10
C ASN A 91 -2.40 1.89 5.28
N ALA A 92 -3.59 2.23 5.70
CA ALA A 92 -3.82 3.19 6.77
C ALA A 92 -3.53 2.64 8.18
N ASP A 93 -3.49 1.33 8.33
CA ASP A 93 -3.35 0.59 9.59
C ASP A 93 -1.98 -0.07 9.78
N ASP A 94 -1.05 0.15 8.84
CA ASP A 94 0.32 -0.35 8.93
C ASP A 94 1.31 0.74 9.38
N TYR A 95 2.37 0.31 10.08
CA TYR A 95 3.50 1.16 10.44
C TYR A 95 4.69 0.88 9.53
N TYR A 96 5.12 1.88 8.78
CA TYR A 96 6.16 1.73 7.74
C TYR A 96 7.56 2.20 8.19
N GLY A 97 7.61 3.17 9.10
CA GLY A 97 8.85 3.76 9.59
C GLY A 97 9.42 4.84 8.67
N ARG A 98 10.18 5.73 9.27
CA ARG A 98 10.71 6.95 8.63
C ARG A 98 11.56 6.67 7.39
N ASP A 99 12.45 5.69 7.46
CA ASP A 99 13.36 5.37 6.36
C ASP A 99 12.62 4.94 5.08
N ALA A 100 11.50 4.24 5.24
CA ALA A 100 10.67 3.82 4.12
C ALA A 100 10.14 5.03 3.34
N PHE A 101 9.60 6.03 4.03
CA PHE A 101 9.11 7.27 3.40
C PHE A 101 10.23 8.06 2.74
N GLN A 102 11.41 8.14 3.34
CA GLN A 102 12.57 8.80 2.74
C GLN A 102 13.02 8.12 1.45
N LYS A 103 13.09 6.79 1.44
CA LYS A 103 13.50 6.00 0.26
C LYS A 103 12.50 6.12 -0.88
N ILE A 104 11.20 5.95 -0.59
CA ILE A 104 10.17 6.03 -1.63
C ILE A 104 10.05 7.44 -2.19
N TYR A 105 10.12 8.47 -1.35
CA TYR A 105 10.12 9.86 -1.79
C TYR A 105 11.33 10.17 -2.67
N HIS A 106 12.53 9.75 -2.26
CA HIS A 106 13.74 9.94 -3.06
C HIS A 106 13.59 9.31 -4.44
N PHE A 107 13.09 8.08 -4.53
CA PHE A 107 12.84 7.43 -5.81
C PHE A 107 11.85 8.22 -6.66
N LEU A 108 10.68 8.54 -6.13
CA LEU A 108 9.60 9.22 -6.84
C LEU A 108 9.99 10.65 -7.30
N SER A 109 10.84 11.35 -6.53
CA SER A 109 11.30 12.69 -6.88
C SER A 109 12.44 12.71 -7.89
N THR A 110 13.18 11.61 -8.06
CA THR A 110 14.36 11.55 -8.91
C THR A 110 14.16 10.73 -10.18
N GLN A 111 13.27 9.74 -10.15
CA GLN A 111 12.98 8.90 -11.32
C GLN A 111 11.84 9.49 -12.15
N LYS A 112 11.97 9.37 -13.45
CA LYS A 112 10.93 9.78 -14.41
C LYS A 112 10.70 8.67 -15.40
N ASP A 113 9.47 8.57 -15.87
CA ASP A 113 9.14 7.68 -16.98
C ASP A 113 9.86 8.15 -18.26
N ASP A 114 10.36 7.18 -18.99
CA ASP A 114 10.96 7.35 -20.30
C ASP A 114 10.22 6.44 -21.32
N ASP A 115 10.89 5.44 -21.86
CA ASP A 115 10.27 4.36 -22.63
C ASP A 115 9.65 3.26 -21.75
N LYS A 116 9.77 3.39 -20.41
CA LYS A 116 9.23 2.48 -19.38
C LYS A 116 8.69 3.28 -18.20
N TYR A 117 7.69 2.71 -17.56
CA TYR A 117 7.23 3.19 -16.27
C TYR A 117 8.26 2.90 -15.17
N ARG A 118 8.42 3.85 -14.25
CA ARG A 118 9.32 3.76 -13.11
C ARG A 118 8.52 3.62 -11.83
N PHE A 119 8.25 2.37 -11.46
CA PHE A 119 7.54 2.04 -10.23
C PHE A 119 8.50 1.49 -9.19
N THR A 120 8.12 1.58 -7.94
CA THR A 120 8.92 1.09 -6.82
C THR A 120 8.04 0.49 -5.74
N MET A 121 8.64 -0.38 -4.94
CA MET A 121 8.04 -0.92 -3.71
C MET A 121 9.09 -0.87 -2.62
N VAL A 122 8.69 -0.51 -1.41
CA VAL A 122 9.57 -0.63 -0.25
C VAL A 122 9.51 -2.07 0.25
N GLY A 123 10.63 -2.79 0.11
CA GLY A 123 10.80 -4.14 0.65
C GLY A 123 11.26 -4.11 2.10
N TYR A 124 10.70 -4.99 2.91
CA TYR A 124 11.06 -5.17 4.31
C TYR A 124 11.69 -6.54 4.52
N HIS A 125 12.64 -6.64 5.45
CA HIS A 125 13.10 -7.95 5.88
C HIS A 125 12.02 -8.64 6.71
N LEU A 126 11.70 -9.88 6.38
CA LEU A 126 10.63 -10.66 7.01
C LEU A 126 10.72 -10.62 8.54
N LYS A 127 11.93 -10.80 9.10
CA LYS A 127 12.17 -10.76 10.55
C LYS A 127 11.65 -9.54 11.27
N ASN A 128 11.58 -8.38 10.57
CA ASN A 128 11.12 -7.11 11.13
C ASN A 128 9.60 -6.95 11.05
N THR A 129 8.90 -7.88 10.44
CA THR A 129 7.45 -7.84 10.20
C THR A 129 6.69 -9.00 10.84
N LEU A 130 7.39 -9.89 11.53
CA LEU A 130 6.82 -11.02 12.26
C LEU A 130 6.27 -10.58 13.62
N THR A 131 5.34 -11.37 14.12
CA THR A 131 4.84 -11.27 15.50
C THR A 131 5.33 -12.46 16.34
N GLU A 132 5.47 -12.24 17.64
CA GLU A 132 5.80 -13.33 18.57
C GLU A 132 4.62 -14.28 18.80
N ASN A 133 3.40 -13.82 18.57
CA ASN A 133 2.18 -14.60 18.77
C ASN A 133 1.28 -14.53 17.53
N GLY A 134 0.91 -15.72 17.02
CA GLY A 134 0.05 -15.81 15.85
C GLY A 134 0.83 -15.81 14.53
N HIS A 135 0.14 -15.48 13.46
CA HIS A 135 0.67 -15.45 12.10
C HIS A 135 0.50 -14.07 11.44
N VAL A 136 1.23 -13.87 10.36
CA VAL A 136 1.10 -12.69 9.49
C VAL A 136 0.90 -13.14 8.04
N ALA A 137 0.24 -12.29 7.24
CA ALA A 137 0.18 -12.43 5.80
C ALA A 137 1.17 -11.44 5.16
N ARG A 138 1.97 -11.89 4.19
CA ARG A 138 2.95 -11.04 3.48
C ARG A 138 3.10 -11.48 2.03
N GLY A 139 3.28 -10.51 1.15
CA GLY A 139 3.79 -10.77 -0.18
C GLY A 139 5.29 -11.05 -0.14
N VAL A 140 5.69 -12.32 -0.27
CA VAL A 140 7.10 -12.70 -0.33
C VAL A 140 7.64 -12.36 -1.71
N CYS A 141 8.70 -11.55 -1.76
CA CYS A 141 9.23 -10.97 -2.98
C CYS A 141 10.45 -11.75 -3.49
N THR A 142 10.48 -12.01 -4.78
CA THR A 142 11.69 -12.38 -5.51
C THR A 142 12.28 -11.13 -6.13
N VAL A 143 13.56 -10.87 -5.86
CA VAL A 143 14.29 -9.69 -6.34
C VAL A 143 15.51 -10.18 -7.11
N ASP A 144 15.78 -9.57 -8.27
CA ASP A 144 16.95 -9.90 -9.08
C ASP A 144 18.25 -9.29 -8.51
N GLU A 145 19.38 -9.59 -9.14
CA GLU A 145 20.72 -9.10 -8.75
C GLU A 145 20.87 -7.58 -8.83
N ASN A 146 20.00 -6.89 -9.59
CA ASN A 146 20.00 -5.44 -9.75
C ASN A 146 19.01 -4.75 -8.79
N GLY A 147 18.29 -5.52 -7.97
CA GLY A 147 17.29 -5.01 -7.04
C GLY A 147 15.90 -4.77 -7.66
N TYR A 148 15.64 -5.30 -8.86
CA TYR A 148 14.31 -5.23 -9.45
C TYR A 148 13.40 -6.33 -8.92
N LEU A 149 12.16 -5.95 -8.63
CA LEU A 149 11.12 -6.89 -8.24
C LEU A 149 10.73 -7.76 -9.43
N VAL A 150 10.89 -9.08 -9.28
CA VAL A 150 10.56 -10.08 -10.31
C VAL A 150 9.19 -10.68 -10.05
N GLU A 151 8.89 -10.98 -8.79
CA GLU A 151 7.64 -11.64 -8.39
C GLU A 151 7.26 -11.28 -6.96
N VAL A 152 5.95 -11.27 -6.69
CA VAL A 152 5.39 -11.20 -5.34
C VAL A 152 4.44 -12.37 -5.18
N THR A 153 4.73 -13.25 -4.23
CA THR A 153 3.86 -14.39 -3.90
C THR A 153 3.22 -14.15 -2.54
N GLU A 154 1.90 -14.01 -2.51
CA GLU A 154 1.17 -13.84 -1.26
C GLU A 154 1.21 -15.11 -0.42
N ARG A 155 1.69 -15.00 0.83
CA ARG A 155 1.68 -16.07 1.84
C ARG A 155 0.79 -15.60 2.99
N THR A 156 -0.38 -16.18 3.09
CA THR A 156 -1.42 -15.75 4.03
C THR A 156 -1.19 -16.20 5.46
N HIS A 157 -0.29 -17.18 5.67
CA HIS A 157 -0.02 -17.73 6.98
C HIS A 157 1.47 -17.97 7.18
N ILE A 158 2.17 -16.98 7.70
CA ILE A 158 3.59 -17.05 8.06
C ILE A 158 3.71 -16.95 9.59
N GLU A 159 4.44 -17.87 10.20
CA GLU A 159 4.72 -17.84 11.63
C GLU A 159 6.22 -17.78 11.92
N LYS A 160 6.56 -17.19 13.06
CA LYS A 160 7.87 -17.30 13.66
C LYS A 160 7.98 -18.65 14.38
N LYS A 161 8.97 -19.45 14.01
CA LYS A 161 9.27 -20.78 14.59
C LYS A 161 10.65 -20.73 15.27
N GLY A 162 10.72 -20.13 16.48
CA GLY A 162 12.00 -19.88 17.16
C GLY A 162 12.85 -18.86 16.41
N GLU A 163 14.02 -19.25 15.96
CA GLU A 163 14.97 -18.44 15.18
C GLU A 163 14.69 -18.41 13.66
N ARG A 164 13.59 -19.04 13.20
CA ARG A 164 13.24 -19.21 11.79
C ARG A 164 11.84 -18.68 11.53
N ALA A 165 11.50 -18.51 10.27
CA ALA A 165 10.15 -18.26 9.79
C ALA A 165 9.72 -19.42 8.89
N ALA A 166 8.43 -19.73 8.87
CA ALA A 166 7.86 -20.71 7.95
C ALA A 166 6.42 -20.34 7.59
N PHE A 167 5.98 -20.74 6.41
CA PHE A 167 4.60 -20.59 5.98
C PHE A 167 3.92 -21.92 5.74
N THR A 168 2.61 -21.93 5.83
CA THR A 168 1.75 -23.05 5.47
C THR A 168 0.69 -22.62 4.47
N GLU A 169 0.29 -23.53 3.59
CA GLU A 169 -0.81 -23.37 2.63
C GLU A 169 -1.94 -24.38 2.86
N ASP A 170 -1.80 -25.24 3.88
CA ASP A 170 -2.68 -26.37 4.21
C ASP A 170 -3.05 -26.41 5.70
N ASP A 171 -3.31 -25.23 6.28
CA ASP A 171 -3.73 -25.06 7.68
C ASP A 171 -2.76 -25.69 8.70
N GLY A 172 -1.48 -25.72 8.37
CA GLY A 172 -0.43 -26.22 9.28
C GLY A 172 -0.10 -27.70 9.13
N ALA A 173 -0.66 -28.41 8.14
CA ALA A 173 -0.30 -29.79 7.86
C ALA A 173 1.13 -29.93 7.33
N SER A 174 1.59 -28.96 6.55
CA SER A 174 2.98 -28.84 6.11
C SER A 174 3.51 -27.42 6.30
N TRP A 175 4.83 -27.29 6.46
CA TRP A 175 5.50 -26.01 6.66
C TRP A 175 6.72 -25.88 5.75
N THR A 176 6.83 -24.76 5.06
CA THR A 176 7.98 -24.42 4.24
C THR A 176 8.75 -23.27 4.88
N GLU A 177 10.05 -23.48 5.10
CA GLU A 177 10.91 -22.46 5.70
C GLU A 177 11.09 -21.25 4.77
N LEU A 178 11.14 -20.06 5.39
CA LEU A 178 11.50 -18.80 4.77
C LEU A 178 12.74 -18.22 5.44
N PRO A 179 13.70 -17.67 4.69
CA PRO A 179 14.80 -16.92 5.25
C PRO A 179 14.29 -15.73 6.08
N MET A 180 14.89 -15.48 7.22
CA MET A 180 14.52 -14.36 8.10
C MET A 180 14.81 -12.98 7.46
N ASP A 181 15.71 -12.94 6.50
CA ASP A 181 16.07 -11.78 5.70
C ASP A 181 15.35 -11.75 4.34
N ALA A 182 14.43 -12.67 4.07
CA ALA A 182 13.58 -12.62 2.88
C ALA A 182 12.93 -11.25 2.74
N VAL A 183 12.88 -10.75 1.52
CA VAL A 183 12.22 -9.47 1.22
C VAL A 183 10.72 -9.70 1.14
N VAL A 184 9.95 -8.89 1.86
CA VAL A 184 8.50 -8.95 1.85
C VAL A 184 7.87 -7.58 1.59
N SER A 185 6.71 -7.59 0.96
CA SER A 185 5.86 -6.42 0.79
C SER A 185 4.97 -6.22 2.02
N MET A 186 4.84 -4.97 2.44
CA MET A 186 3.82 -4.49 3.35
C MET A 186 2.87 -3.49 2.66
N ASN A 187 2.74 -3.60 1.33
CA ASN A 187 1.88 -2.73 0.52
C ASN A 187 2.29 -1.24 0.53
N MET A 188 3.59 -0.95 0.56
CA MET A 188 4.10 0.40 0.33
C MET A 188 4.65 0.49 -1.09
N TRP A 189 3.85 1.06 -1.98
CA TRP A 189 4.15 1.16 -3.41
C TRP A 189 4.30 2.60 -3.84
N GLY A 190 5.21 2.86 -4.78
CA GLY A 190 5.39 4.15 -5.41
C GLY A 190 5.21 4.05 -6.93
N PHE A 191 4.45 4.96 -7.47
CA PHE A 191 4.05 4.98 -8.87
C PHE A 191 4.30 6.35 -9.48
N SER A 192 4.63 6.37 -10.78
CA SER A 192 4.55 7.57 -11.60
C SER A 192 3.09 7.92 -11.89
N GLU A 193 2.86 9.15 -12.31
CA GLU A 193 1.52 9.65 -12.67
C GLU A 193 0.81 8.77 -13.71
N GLY A 194 1.57 8.23 -14.69
CA GLY A 194 1.03 7.38 -15.75
C GLY A 194 0.31 6.13 -15.27
N PHE A 195 0.60 5.66 -14.05
CA PHE A 195 -0.01 4.44 -13.50
C PHE A 195 -1.54 4.51 -13.40
N LEU A 196 -2.12 5.66 -13.05
CA LEU A 196 -3.57 5.82 -12.97
C LEU A 196 -4.27 5.62 -14.31
N GLN A 197 -3.63 6.05 -15.41
CA GLN A 197 -4.16 5.84 -16.76
C GLN A 197 -4.07 4.36 -17.15
N GLU A 198 -3.00 3.68 -16.76
CA GLU A 198 -2.85 2.23 -16.98
C GLU A 198 -3.89 1.41 -16.20
N ILE A 199 -4.17 1.76 -14.94
CA ILE A 199 -5.25 1.11 -14.18
C ILE A 199 -6.59 1.31 -14.90
N LYS A 200 -6.86 2.53 -15.38
CA LYS A 200 -8.11 2.84 -16.07
C LYS A 200 -8.24 2.06 -17.38
N ALA A 201 -7.16 1.90 -18.12
CA ALA A 201 -7.13 1.17 -19.39
C ALA A 201 -7.22 -0.35 -19.21
N GLY A 202 -6.70 -0.86 -18.08
CA GLY A 202 -6.66 -2.29 -17.77
C GLY A 202 -7.85 -2.80 -16.94
N PHE A 203 -8.82 -1.92 -16.61
CA PHE A 203 -10.01 -2.30 -15.85
C PHE A 203 -10.93 -3.15 -16.71
#